data_27e899d38afe3b7590d6a6536de9dc59
#
_entry.id   27e899d38afe3b7590d6a6536de9dc59
#
_cell.length_a   1.000
_cell.length_b   1.000
_cell.length_c   1.000
_cell.angle_alpha   90.00
_cell.angle_beta   90.00
_cell.angle_gamma   90.00
#
_symmetry.space_group_name_H-M   'P 1'
#
loop_
_entity.id
_entity.type
_entity.pdbx_description
1 polymer ?
#
loop_
_entity_poly.entity_id
_entity_poly.type
_entity_poly.pdbx_seq_one_letter_code
_entity_poly.pdbx_strand_id
1 'polypeptide(L)'
;MTDVADIEVEYPSGERLDESRVITEQSFDVELNDWGEVQFVSYLPTYETLWEDVSFVLAKDNQIIYYFPECYENNSTENDSVGMFDSVEAVGFQDIDGDGAKDVIVIINYVTGAGPQGMMPRKTIRIFSSQDNGFVIQHDLMDELMENMKEDDISIPAICDYVTLMETNEIYDGYRTIYQQYFADEGCDFMISYGANGNSRVILNENEEIIEYL
;
A
#
# COMPACT_ATOMS: atom_id res chain seq x y z
N MET A 1 33.42 -19.33 4.61
CA MET A 1 32.68 -18.62 5.65
C MET A 1 33.07 -17.17 5.50
N THR A 2 32.26 -16.43 4.77
CA THR A 2 32.42 -14.97 4.59
C THR A 2 31.46 -14.34 5.57
N ASP A 3 32.02 -13.61 6.55
CA ASP A 3 31.27 -12.77 7.46
C ASP A 3 30.42 -11.80 6.64
N VAL A 4 29.11 -11.94 6.75
CA VAL A 4 28.18 -10.90 6.34
C VAL A 4 28.32 -9.82 7.40
N ALA A 5 28.97 -8.71 7.05
CA ALA A 5 29.02 -7.55 7.89
C ALA A 5 27.59 -7.06 8.11
N ASP A 6 27.13 -7.07 9.35
CA ASP A 6 25.92 -6.37 9.76
C ASP A 6 26.07 -4.91 9.29
N ILE A 7 25.25 -4.52 8.33
CA ILE A 7 25.14 -3.13 7.92
C ILE A 7 24.38 -2.46 9.07
N GLU A 8 25.11 -1.86 10.01
CA GLU A 8 24.50 -0.92 10.95
C GLU A 8 23.88 0.21 10.11
N VAL A 9 22.57 0.20 10.00
CA VAL A 9 21.82 1.34 9.46
C VAL A 9 22.01 2.48 10.46
N GLU A 10 22.84 3.46 10.10
CA GLU A 10 23.03 4.68 10.89
C GLU A 10 21.73 5.50 10.79
N TYR A 11 20.82 5.30 11.72
CA TYR A 11 19.66 6.18 11.89
C TYR A 11 20.15 7.59 12.15
N PRO A 12 19.52 8.66 11.63
CA PRO A 12 19.84 10.03 11.99
C PRO A 12 19.61 10.20 13.49
N SER A 13 20.64 9.92 14.27
CA SER A 13 20.55 9.80 15.71
C SER A 13 20.34 11.16 16.33
N GLY A 14 19.15 11.35 16.91
CA GLY A 14 18.93 12.40 17.90
C GLY A 14 18.04 13.55 17.48
N GLU A 15 17.41 13.53 16.31
CA GLU A 15 16.38 14.52 15.98
C GLU A 15 15.12 14.24 16.80
N ARG A 16 14.65 15.26 17.51
CA ARG A 16 13.41 15.16 18.27
C ARG A 16 12.23 15.48 17.38
N LEU A 17 11.11 14.84 17.69
CA LEU A 17 9.83 15.21 17.11
C LEU A 17 9.54 16.69 17.34
N ASP A 18 9.17 17.40 16.28
CA ASP A 18 8.55 18.71 16.38
C ASP A 18 7.04 18.51 16.61
N GLU A 19 6.64 18.52 17.87
CA GLU A 19 5.26 18.29 18.28
C GLU A 19 4.27 19.25 17.64
N SER A 20 4.71 20.43 17.18
CA SER A 20 3.84 21.41 16.50
C SER A 20 3.41 20.99 15.11
N ARG A 21 4.11 20.03 14.51
CA ARG A 21 3.84 19.49 13.17
C ARG A 21 3.14 18.12 13.20
N VAL A 22 3.02 17.51 14.36
CA VAL A 22 2.39 16.19 14.49
C VAL A 22 0.89 16.26 14.22
N ILE A 23 0.41 15.46 13.28
CA ILE A 23 -1.03 15.23 13.05
C ILE A 23 -1.47 14.15 14.03
N THR A 24 -1.88 14.55 15.23
CA THR A 24 -2.16 13.64 16.36
C THR A 24 -3.21 12.59 16.02
N GLU A 25 -4.26 12.95 15.26
CA GLU A 25 -5.36 12.06 14.89
C GLU A 25 -4.94 10.98 13.87
N GLN A 26 -3.78 11.19 13.23
CA GLN A 26 -3.21 10.29 12.21
C GLN A 26 -1.78 9.85 12.58
N SER A 27 -1.50 9.78 13.86
CA SER A 27 -0.25 9.25 14.42
C SER A 27 -0.58 8.18 15.45
N PHE A 28 0.11 7.03 15.38
CA PHE A 28 -0.31 5.82 16.08
C PHE A 28 0.89 5.10 16.71
N ASP A 29 0.70 4.58 17.93
CA ASP A 29 1.60 3.58 18.46
C ASP A 29 1.34 2.26 17.74
N VAL A 30 2.37 1.64 17.19
CA VAL A 30 2.28 0.42 16.39
C VAL A 30 3.47 -0.49 16.65
N GLU A 31 3.22 -1.80 16.57
CA GLU A 31 4.28 -2.81 16.52
C GLU A 31 4.54 -3.18 15.07
N LEU A 32 5.75 -2.87 14.59
CA LEU A 32 6.24 -3.20 13.25
C LEU A 32 7.35 -4.26 13.36
N ASN A 33 7.38 -5.20 12.40
CA ASN A 33 8.21 -6.42 12.49
C ASN A 33 9.69 -6.12 12.81
N ASP A 34 10.33 -5.23 12.06
CA ASP A 34 11.75 -4.93 12.21
C ASP A 34 12.06 -3.84 13.24
N TRP A 35 11.03 -3.10 13.66
CA TRP A 35 11.16 -1.91 14.51
C TRP A 35 10.68 -2.13 15.95
N GLY A 36 9.88 -3.20 16.19
CA GLY A 36 9.20 -3.44 17.46
C GLY A 36 8.13 -2.38 17.74
N GLU A 37 7.93 -2.04 19.01
CA GLU A 37 7.02 -0.97 19.42
C GLU A 37 7.60 0.41 19.07
N VAL A 38 6.93 1.13 18.18
CA VAL A 38 7.30 2.47 17.69
C VAL A 38 6.05 3.32 17.52
N GLN A 39 6.25 4.62 17.38
CA GLN A 39 5.20 5.54 16.96
C GLN A 39 5.35 5.86 15.49
N PHE A 40 4.32 5.57 14.68
CA PHE A 40 4.16 6.14 13.35
C PHE A 40 3.60 7.55 13.49
N VAL A 41 4.26 8.52 12.87
CA VAL A 41 3.89 9.92 12.97
C VAL A 41 3.67 10.52 11.59
N SER A 42 2.48 11.06 11.38
CA SER A 42 2.17 11.93 10.25
C SER A 42 2.55 13.37 10.56
N TYR A 43 3.37 13.99 9.71
CA TYR A 43 3.98 15.29 9.90
C TYR A 43 3.43 16.31 8.91
N LEU A 44 2.88 17.41 9.41
CA LEU A 44 2.48 18.55 8.57
C LEU A 44 3.70 19.09 7.79
N PRO A 45 3.49 19.57 6.54
CA PRO A 45 4.50 20.32 5.82
C PRO A 45 4.92 21.57 6.61
N THR A 46 6.11 22.10 6.31
CA THR A 46 6.58 23.35 6.94
C THR A 46 5.86 24.59 6.40
N TYR A 47 5.22 24.43 5.24
CA TYR A 47 4.53 25.50 4.50
C TYR A 47 5.46 26.64 4.04
N GLU A 48 6.75 26.35 3.86
CA GLU A 48 7.67 27.29 3.21
C GLU A 48 7.28 27.51 1.76
N THR A 49 6.74 26.47 1.12
CA THR A 49 6.08 26.54 -0.19
C THR A 49 4.67 25.93 -0.13
N LEU A 50 3.82 26.27 -1.11
CA LEU A 50 2.46 25.71 -1.20
C LEU A 50 2.44 24.25 -1.65
N TRP A 51 3.58 23.74 -2.15
CA TRP A 51 3.70 22.42 -2.75
C TRP A 51 4.43 21.43 -1.83
N GLU A 52 4.76 21.85 -0.62
CA GLU A 52 5.29 20.93 0.37
C GLU A 52 4.24 19.91 0.76
N ASP A 53 4.69 18.70 0.89
CA ASP A 53 3.84 17.57 1.18
C ASP A 53 3.95 17.13 2.64
N VAL A 54 2.94 16.34 3.07
CA VAL A 54 2.99 15.62 4.33
C VAL A 54 4.14 14.60 4.28
N SER A 55 4.86 14.48 5.39
CA SER A 55 5.89 13.45 5.55
C SER A 55 5.52 12.50 6.68
N PHE A 56 6.17 11.32 6.68
CA PHE A 56 5.91 10.28 7.67
C PHE A 56 7.23 9.85 8.30
N VAL A 57 7.20 9.57 9.60
CA VAL A 57 8.37 9.12 10.34
C VAL A 57 8.00 8.01 11.31
N LEU A 58 8.98 7.19 11.68
CA LEU A 58 8.90 6.39 12.89
C LEU A 58 9.65 7.09 14.00
N ALA A 59 9.07 7.08 15.19
CA ALA A 59 9.66 7.68 16.38
C ALA A 59 9.67 6.70 17.54
N LYS A 60 10.64 6.84 18.43
CA LYS A 60 10.74 6.13 19.70
C LYS A 60 11.29 7.07 20.76
N ASP A 61 10.66 7.11 21.92
CA ASP A 61 11.07 8.00 23.03
C ASP A 61 11.18 9.48 22.61
N ASN A 62 10.26 9.94 21.77
CA ASN A 62 10.24 11.30 21.21
C ASN A 62 11.44 11.66 20.31
N GLN A 63 12.10 10.64 19.73
CA GLN A 63 13.18 10.78 18.77
C GLN A 63 12.80 10.12 17.47
N ILE A 64 13.09 10.77 16.34
CA ILE A 64 12.90 10.21 15.02
C ILE A 64 13.97 9.15 14.80
N ILE A 65 13.53 7.94 14.43
CA ILE A 65 14.40 6.80 14.13
C ILE A 65 14.39 6.40 12.67
N TYR A 66 13.35 6.81 11.91
CA TYR A 66 13.24 6.54 10.49
C TYR A 66 12.39 7.60 9.79
N TYR A 67 12.79 7.99 8.58
CA TYR A 67 12.00 8.81 7.66
C TYR A 67 11.51 7.94 6.52
N PHE A 68 10.20 7.93 6.29
CA PHE A 68 9.64 7.25 5.12
C PHE A 68 10.11 7.94 3.84
N PRO A 69 10.29 7.18 2.74
CA PRO A 69 10.68 7.76 1.47
C PRO A 69 9.64 8.79 0.99
N GLU A 70 10.11 9.87 0.39
CA GLU A 70 9.24 10.85 -0.26
C GLU A 70 8.62 10.23 -1.51
N CYS A 71 7.30 10.40 -1.69
CA CYS A 71 6.60 9.83 -2.82
C CYS A 71 7.00 10.47 -4.15
N TYR A 72 7.36 11.75 -4.12
CA TYR A 72 7.76 12.52 -5.28
C TYR A 72 9.09 13.21 -5.00
N GLU A 73 10.01 13.18 -5.96
CA GLU A 73 11.27 13.90 -5.83
C GLU A 73 11.00 15.41 -5.79
N ASN A 74 11.68 16.13 -4.92
CA ASN A 74 11.57 17.57 -4.62
C ASN A 74 11.76 18.52 -5.82
N ASN A 75 11.61 18.11 -7.05
CA ASN A 75 11.67 18.93 -8.27
C ASN A 75 10.90 18.29 -9.44
N SER A 76 10.08 17.27 -9.20
CA SER A 76 9.32 16.67 -10.29
C SER A 76 8.06 17.49 -10.57
N THR A 77 7.79 17.72 -11.85
CA THR A 77 6.53 18.28 -12.34
C THR A 77 5.30 17.42 -12.00
N GLU A 78 5.52 16.23 -11.44
CA GLU A 78 4.48 15.30 -11.01
C GLU A 78 3.79 15.75 -9.73
N ASN A 79 4.52 16.39 -8.81
CA ASN A 79 3.92 17.02 -7.63
C ASN A 79 2.88 18.10 -7.98
N ASP A 80 3.10 18.82 -9.08
CA ASP A 80 2.16 19.84 -9.57
C ASP A 80 0.81 19.22 -10.01
N SER A 81 0.77 17.93 -10.29
CA SER A 81 -0.45 17.23 -10.74
C SER A 81 -1.34 16.76 -9.60
N VAL A 82 -0.77 16.53 -8.42
CA VAL A 82 -1.52 16.04 -7.24
C VAL A 82 -2.26 17.17 -6.54
N GLY A 83 -1.65 18.34 -6.41
CA GLY A 83 -2.22 19.50 -5.74
C GLY A 83 -1.54 19.83 -4.40
N MET A 84 -2.16 20.74 -3.65
CA MET A 84 -1.69 21.14 -2.32
C MET A 84 -2.23 20.17 -1.28
N PHE A 85 -1.37 19.78 -0.34
CA PHE A 85 -1.78 18.96 0.80
C PHE A 85 -2.94 19.62 1.57
N ASP A 86 -3.98 18.85 1.85
CA ASP A 86 -5.12 19.25 2.67
C ASP A 86 -5.12 18.51 4.00
N SER A 87 -5.18 17.18 3.96
CA SER A 87 -5.27 16.37 5.16
C SER A 87 -4.83 14.91 4.94
N VAL A 88 -4.42 14.23 6.00
CA VAL A 88 -4.34 12.77 6.04
C VAL A 88 -5.71 12.26 6.50
N GLU A 89 -6.38 11.47 5.67
CA GLU A 89 -7.70 10.93 5.97
C GLU A 89 -7.63 9.66 6.81
N ALA A 90 -6.74 8.74 6.45
CA ALA A 90 -6.60 7.47 7.15
C ALA A 90 -5.18 6.91 7.03
N VAL A 91 -4.78 6.15 8.05
CA VAL A 91 -3.57 5.32 8.06
C VAL A 91 -3.94 3.90 8.44
N GLY A 92 -3.39 2.91 7.75
CA GLY A 92 -3.56 1.50 8.03
C GLY A 92 -2.23 0.76 8.09
N PHE A 93 -2.17 -0.28 8.92
CA PHE A 93 -1.00 -1.15 9.08
C PHE A 93 -1.43 -2.58 8.79
N GLN A 94 -1.19 -3.04 7.56
CA GLN A 94 -1.65 -4.34 7.07
C GLN A 94 -0.51 -5.00 6.30
N ASP A 95 -0.43 -6.31 6.35
CA ASP A 95 0.38 -7.10 5.45
C ASP A 95 -0.37 -7.16 4.11
N ILE A 96 0.05 -6.34 3.14
CA ILE A 96 -0.68 -6.19 1.88
C ILE A 96 -0.11 -7.07 0.77
N ASP A 97 1.16 -7.48 0.88
CA ASP A 97 1.85 -8.32 -0.10
C ASP A 97 2.05 -9.78 0.38
N GLY A 98 1.53 -10.13 1.56
CA GLY A 98 1.51 -11.48 2.09
C GLY A 98 2.88 -11.99 2.59
N ASP A 99 3.84 -11.11 2.82
CA ASP A 99 5.19 -11.46 3.28
C ASP A 99 5.28 -11.71 4.80
N GLY A 100 4.21 -11.38 5.54
CA GLY A 100 4.07 -11.49 6.98
C GLY A 100 4.55 -10.26 7.74
N ALA A 101 5.04 -9.22 7.07
CA ALA A 101 5.34 -7.92 7.66
C ALA A 101 4.17 -6.94 7.45
N LYS A 102 4.08 -5.94 8.32
CA LYS A 102 3.08 -4.90 8.17
C LYS A 102 3.59 -3.79 7.26
N ASP A 103 2.82 -3.53 6.22
CA ASP A 103 2.97 -2.36 5.37
C ASP A 103 2.21 -1.17 5.94
N VAL A 104 2.50 0.02 5.43
CA VAL A 104 1.81 1.24 5.80
C VAL A 104 1.02 1.76 4.61
N ILE A 105 -0.30 1.88 4.78
CA ILE A 105 -1.22 2.41 3.79
C ILE A 105 -1.72 3.76 4.29
N VAL A 106 -1.59 4.81 3.47
CA VAL A 106 -2.04 6.16 3.82
C VAL A 106 -2.98 6.70 2.76
N ILE A 107 -4.12 7.23 3.17
CA ILE A 107 -5.05 7.96 2.32
C ILE A 107 -4.89 9.44 2.62
N ILE A 108 -4.56 10.24 1.60
CA ILE A 108 -4.26 11.65 1.72
C ILE A 108 -5.21 12.43 0.82
N ASN A 109 -5.71 13.54 1.31
CA ASN A 109 -6.52 14.50 0.57
C ASN A 109 -5.67 15.66 0.06
N TYR A 110 -5.86 16.01 -1.22
CA TYR A 110 -5.22 17.15 -1.86
C TYR A 110 -6.28 18.07 -2.49
N VAL A 111 -5.99 19.36 -2.56
CA VAL A 111 -6.81 20.36 -3.24
C VAL A 111 -6.01 21.03 -4.34
N THR A 112 -6.64 21.28 -5.49
CA THR A 112 -5.94 21.91 -6.63
C THR A 112 -5.87 23.44 -6.51
N GLY A 113 -6.74 24.04 -5.67
CA GLY A 113 -6.83 25.49 -5.51
C GLY A 113 -7.35 26.23 -6.74
N ALA A 114 -7.69 25.54 -7.84
CA ALA A 114 -8.05 26.14 -9.12
C ALA A 114 -9.47 25.78 -9.58
N GLY A 115 -10.20 26.77 -10.11
CA GLY A 115 -11.54 26.57 -10.65
C GLY A 115 -12.63 26.39 -9.60
N PRO A 116 -13.90 26.15 -10.02
CA PRO A 116 -15.06 26.06 -9.13
C PRO A 116 -15.01 24.92 -8.13
N GLN A 117 -14.23 23.86 -8.43
CA GLN A 117 -14.04 22.67 -7.58
C GLN A 117 -12.64 22.60 -6.98
N GLY A 118 -11.86 23.69 -7.06
CA GLY A 118 -10.46 23.70 -6.62
C GLY A 118 -10.26 23.44 -5.13
N MET A 119 -11.30 23.63 -4.31
CA MET A 119 -11.27 23.33 -2.87
C MET A 119 -11.95 22.01 -2.51
N MET A 120 -12.38 21.22 -3.49
CA MET A 120 -12.86 19.87 -3.22
C MET A 120 -11.65 18.94 -3.05
N PRO A 121 -11.51 18.29 -1.88
CA PRO A 121 -10.42 17.35 -1.67
C PRO A 121 -10.51 16.18 -2.65
N ARG A 122 -9.35 15.69 -3.07
CA ARG A 122 -9.20 14.47 -3.89
C ARG A 122 -8.30 13.52 -3.16
N LYS A 123 -8.75 12.27 -3.07
CA LYS A 123 -8.02 11.23 -2.39
C LYS A 123 -6.86 10.72 -3.24
N THR A 124 -5.75 10.48 -2.58
CA THR A 124 -4.58 9.79 -3.13
C THR A 124 -4.16 8.71 -2.15
N ILE A 125 -3.76 7.57 -2.68
CA ILE A 125 -3.28 6.44 -1.89
C ILE A 125 -1.75 6.46 -1.88
N ARG A 126 -1.14 6.17 -0.72
CA ARG A 126 0.28 5.83 -0.60
C ARG A 126 0.43 4.50 0.09
N ILE A 127 1.28 3.66 -0.47
CA ILE A 127 1.61 2.34 0.07
C ILE A 127 3.11 2.26 0.23
N PHE A 128 3.54 1.95 1.44
CA PHE A 128 4.92 1.72 1.81
C PHE A 128 5.04 0.27 2.27
N SER A 129 5.61 -0.59 1.42
CA SER A 129 5.86 -1.99 1.81
C SER A 129 7.12 -2.11 2.63
N SER A 130 7.05 -2.90 3.70
CA SER A 130 8.15 -3.21 4.60
C SER A 130 9.23 -4.00 3.87
N GLN A 131 10.48 -3.57 3.94
CA GLN A 131 11.60 -4.27 3.32
C GLN A 131 12.91 -3.98 4.07
N ASP A 132 13.63 -5.04 4.50
CA ASP A 132 15.02 -4.95 5.01
C ASP A 132 15.32 -3.78 5.96
N ASN A 133 14.58 -3.62 7.06
CA ASN A 133 14.69 -2.50 8.00
C ASN A 133 14.31 -1.12 7.41
N GLY A 134 13.46 -1.08 6.41
CA GLY A 134 12.97 0.15 5.78
C GLY A 134 11.62 -0.03 5.15
N PHE A 135 11.27 0.91 4.30
CA PHE A 135 10.03 0.88 3.52
C PHE A 135 10.29 1.32 2.10
N VAL A 136 9.59 0.71 1.15
CA VAL A 136 9.65 1.03 -0.28
C VAL A 136 8.27 1.45 -0.75
N ILE A 137 8.20 2.49 -1.58
CA ILE A 137 6.94 2.96 -2.16
C ILE A 137 6.53 2.03 -3.30
N GLN A 138 5.26 1.61 -3.29
CA GLN A 138 4.66 0.73 -4.29
C GLN A 138 3.94 1.54 -5.38
N HIS A 139 4.72 2.23 -6.23
CA HIS A 139 4.16 3.12 -7.27
C HIS A 139 3.20 2.40 -8.21
N ASP A 140 3.58 1.24 -8.74
CA ASP A 140 2.76 0.49 -9.70
C ASP A 140 1.41 0.08 -9.09
N LEU A 141 1.42 -0.37 -7.83
CA LEU A 141 0.19 -0.72 -7.11
C LEU A 141 -0.67 0.51 -6.81
N MET A 142 -0.05 1.62 -6.44
CA MET A 142 -0.76 2.89 -6.19
C MET A 142 -1.47 3.38 -7.45
N ASP A 143 -0.78 3.35 -8.60
CA ASP A 143 -1.32 3.76 -9.90
C ASP A 143 -2.49 2.86 -10.29
N GLU A 144 -2.37 1.55 -10.13
CA GLU A 144 -3.43 0.60 -10.44
C GLU A 144 -4.67 0.81 -9.56
N LEU A 145 -4.49 1.01 -8.25
CA LEU A 145 -5.59 1.32 -7.34
C LEU A 145 -6.29 2.62 -7.71
N MET A 146 -5.52 3.67 -8.03
CA MET A 146 -6.08 4.96 -8.41
C MET A 146 -6.81 4.94 -9.76
N GLU A 147 -6.40 4.07 -10.69
CA GLU A 147 -7.09 3.89 -11.97
C GLU A 147 -8.40 3.09 -11.85
N ASN A 148 -8.46 2.12 -10.94
CA ASN A 148 -9.55 1.16 -10.87
C ASN A 148 -10.55 1.39 -9.74
N MET A 149 -10.17 2.10 -8.68
CA MET A 149 -11.06 2.44 -7.57
C MET A 149 -11.74 3.80 -7.80
N LYS A 150 -13.02 3.88 -7.45
CA LYS A 150 -13.69 5.18 -7.42
C LYS A 150 -13.29 5.94 -6.16
N GLU A 151 -13.08 7.24 -6.30
CA GLU A 151 -12.64 8.11 -5.21
C GLU A 151 -13.49 7.98 -3.94
N ASP A 152 -14.82 7.90 -4.08
CA ASP A 152 -15.75 7.75 -2.94
C ASP A 152 -15.62 6.39 -2.24
N ASP A 153 -15.12 5.36 -2.92
CA ASP A 153 -14.99 4.01 -2.40
C ASP A 153 -13.60 3.77 -1.77
N ILE A 154 -12.65 4.71 -1.91
CA ILE A 154 -11.29 4.56 -1.35
C ILE A 154 -11.35 4.60 0.17
N SER A 155 -10.96 3.47 0.78
CA SER A 155 -10.79 3.27 2.22
C SER A 155 -9.77 2.17 2.48
N ILE A 156 -9.14 2.13 3.66
CA ILE A 156 -8.15 1.09 3.97
C ILE A 156 -8.71 -0.33 3.75
N PRO A 157 -9.91 -0.70 4.26
CA PRO A 157 -10.47 -2.02 4.00
C PRO A 157 -10.70 -2.30 2.51
N ALA A 158 -11.20 -1.33 1.74
CA ALA A 158 -11.45 -1.53 0.31
C ALA A 158 -10.15 -1.71 -0.49
N ILE A 159 -9.06 -1.04 -0.11
CA ILE A 159 -7.72 -1.24 -0.69
C ILE A 159 -7.25 -2.66 -0.42
N CYS A 160 -7.32 -3.13 0.84
CA CYS A 160 -6.91 -4.49 1.19
C CYS A 160 -7.75 -5.55 0.46
N ASP A 161 -9.07 -5.36 0.38
CA ASP A 161 -9.97 -6.25 -0.34
C ASP A 161 -9.63 -6.30 -1.84
N TYR A 162 -9.31 -5.15 -2.45
CA TYR A 162 -8.94 -5.07 -3.86
C TYR A 162 -7.64 -5.84 -4.14
N VAL A 163 -6.59 -5.63 -3.35
CA VAL A 163 -5.30 -6.32 -3.50
C VAL A 163 -5.46 -7.83 -3.34
N THR A 164 -6.21 -8.27 -2.32
CA THR A 164 -6.49 -9.70 -2.12
C THR A 164 -7.23 -10.31 -3.32
N LEU A 165 -8.15 -9.56 -3.95
CA LEU A 165 -8.85 -10.01 -5.16
C LEU A 165 -7.91 -10.10 -6.37
N MET A 166 -6.96 -9.16 -6.51
CA MET A 166 -5.96 -9.19 -7.59
C MET A 166 -5.09 -10.44 -7.47
N GLU A 167 -4.50 -10.69 -6.31
CA GLU A 167 -3.68 -11.87 -6.05
C GLU A 167 -4.45 -13.17 -6.32
N THR A 168 -5.71 -13.23 -5.89
CA THR A 168 -6.57 -14.39 -6.12
C THR A 168 -6.83 -14.60 -7.62
N ASN A 169 -7.02 -13.52 -8.39
CA ASN A 169 -7.24 -13.58 -9.82
C ASN A 169 -5.95 -13.98 -10.57
N GLU A 170 -4.79 -13.48 -10.18
CA GLU A 170 -3.50 -13.88 -10.76
C GLU A 170 -3.21 -15.36 -10.53
N ILE A 171 -3.42 -15.85 -9.31
CA ILE A 171 -3.31 -17.27 -8.99
C ILE A 171 -4.28 -18.09 -9.83
N TYR A 172 -5.53 -17.64 -9.95
CA TYR A 172 -6.56 -18.31 -10.74
C TYR A 172 -6.20 -18.36 -12.23
N ASP A 173 -5.75 -17.26 -12.82
CA ASP A 173 -5.33 -17.21 -14.22
C ASP A 173 -4.06 -18.04 -14.47
N GLY A 174 -3.12 -18.06 -13.54
CA GLY A 174 -1.96 -18.95 -13.58
C GLY A 174 -2.36 -20.44 -13.61
N TYR A 175 -3.23 -20.85 -12.71
CA TYR A 175 -3.78 -22.22 -12.70
C TYR A 175 -4.60 -22.51 -13.95
N ARG A 176 -5.45 -21.61 -14.39
CA ARG A 176 -6.24 -21.76 -15.62
C ARG A 176 -5.36 -21.99 -16.83
N THR A 177 -4.25 -21.24 -16.97
CA THR A 177 -3.31 -21.40 -18.08
C THR A 177 -2.63 -22.76 -18.04
N ILE A 178 -2.17 -23.23 -16.87
CA ILE A 178 -1.54 -24.53 -16.70
C ILE A 178 -2.53 -25.67 -17.05
N TYR A 179 -3.75 -25.59 -16.57
CA TYR A 179 -4.75 -26.62 -16.80
C TYR A 179 -5.29 -26.61 -18.25
N GLN A 180 -5.49 -25.44 -18.85
CA GLN A 180 -5.85 -25.34 -20.26
C GLN A 180 -4.79 -25.98 -21.16
N GLN A 181 -3.51 -25.80 -20.86
CA GLN A 181 -2.42 -26.40 -21.62
C GLN A 181 -2.34 -27.92 -21.41
N TYR A 182 -2.52 -28.39 -20.18
CA TYR A 182 -2.50 -29.82 -19.85
C TYR A 182 -3.67 -30.59 -20.44
N PHE A 183 -4.88 -30.04 -20.45
CA PHE A 183 -6.09 -30.69 -20.96
C PHE A 183 -6.36 -30.45 -22.41
N ALA A 184 -5.81 -29.41 -23.03
CA ALA A 184 -5.84 -29.26 -24.50
C ALA A 184 -5.13 -30.42 -25.23
N ASP A 185 -4.04 -30.94 -24.61
CA ASP A 185 -3.31 -32.11 -25.13
C ASP A 185 -4.10 -33.42 -24.99
N GLU A 186 -5.04 -33.51 -24.04
CA GLU A 186 -5.89 -34.69 -23.78
C GLU A 186 -7.30 -34.54 -24.40
N GLY A 187 -7.60 -33.43 -25.09
CA GLY A 187 -8.87 -33.18 -25.74
C GLY A 187 -10.06 -32.93 -24.80
N CYS A 188 -9.78 -32.43 -23.58
CA CYS A 188 -10.76 -32.10 -22.56
C CYS A 188 -10.68 -30.63 -22.19
N ASP A 189 -11.78 -29.88 -22.29
CA ASP A 189 -11.87 -28.50 -21.76
C ASP A 189 -12.41 -28.54 -20.34
N PHE A 190 -11.51 -28.34 -19.36
CA PHE A 190 -11.89 -28.25 -17.94
C PHE A 190 -11.53 -26.89 -17.38
N MET A 191 -12.41 -26.33 -16.57
CA MET A 191 -12.17 -25.12 -15.79
C MET A 191 -12.25 -25.45 -14.30
N ILE A 192 -11.24 -25.06 -13.52
CA ILE A 192 -11.25 -25.22 -12.06
C ILE A 192 -11.62 -23.87 -11.44
N SER A 193 -12.67 -23.84 -10.66
CA SER A 193 -13.09 -22.68 -9.88
C SER A 193 -12.86 -22.96 -8.39
N TYR A 194 -12.34 -21.95 -7.65
CA TYR A 194 -12.24 -22.00 -6.20
C TYR A 194 -13.42 -21.28 -5.58
N GLY A 195 -14.06 -21.91 -4.59
CA GLY A 195 -15.07 -21.24 -3.78
C GLY A 195 -14.41 -20.19 -2.85
N ALA A 196 -15.14 -19.13 -2.53
CA ALA A 196 -14.70 -18.00 -1.72
C ALA A 196 -14.13 -18.33 -0.31
N ASN A 197 -14.17 -19.58 0.11
CA ASN A 197 -13.68 -20.04 1.43
C ASN A 197 -12.47 -20.98 1.35
N GLY A 198 -11.80 -21.07 0.22
CA GLY A 198 -10.51 -21.79 0.05
C GLY A 198 -10.57 -23.32 0.21
N ASN A 199 -11.70 -23.91 0.52
CA ASN A 199 -11.82 -25.35 0.86
C ASN A 199 -12.65 -26.16 -0.13
N SER A 200 -13.19 -25.59 -1.20
CA SER A 200 -13.99 -26.31 -2.18
C SER A 200 -13.37 -26.16 -3.56
N ARG A 201 -12.91 -27.26 -4.13
CA ARG A 201 -12.49 -27.33 -5.52
C ARG A 201 -13.64 -27.83 -6.38
N VAL A 202 -13.87 -27.18 -7.48
CA VAL A 202 -14.96 -27.55 -8.42
C VAL A 202 -14.35 -27.74 -9.80
N ILE A 203 -14.63 -28.85 -10.44
CA ILE A 203 -14.28 -29.08 -11.84
C ILE A 203 -15.47 -28.69 -12.69
N LEU A 204 -15.28 -27.80 -13.65
CA LEU A 204 -16.30 -27.34 -14.58
C LEU A 204 -16.03 -27.91 -15.99
N ASN A 205 -17.09 -28.15 -16.75
CA ASN A 205 -16.98 -28.48 -18.18
C ASN A 205 -16.88 -27.21 -19.06
N GLU A 206 -16.79 -27.40 -20.36
CA GLU A 206 -16.75 -26.34 -21.38
C GLU A 206 -17.96 -25.36 -21.35
N ASN A 207 -19.06 -25.75 -20.70
CA ASN A 207 -20.26 -24.95 -20.53
C ASN A 207 -20.37 -24.32 -19.14
N GLU A 208 -19.29 -24.32 -18.35
CA GLU A 208 -19.24 -23.83 -16.95
C GLU A 208 -20.15 -24.62 -15.97
N GLU A 209 -20.52 -25.85 -16.33
CA GLU A 209 -21.30 -26.72 -15.46
C GLU A 209 -20.38 -27.52 -14.52
N ILE A 210 -20.76 -27.63 -13.25
CA ILE A 210 -20.00 -28.37 -12.25
C ILE A 210 -20.07 -29.86 -12.55
N ILE A 211 -18.89 -30.49 -12.81
CA ILE A 211 -18.78 -31.93 -13.03
C ILE A 211 -18.43 -32.64 -11.71
N GLU A 212 -17.58 -32.04 -10.88
CA GLU A 212 -17.09 -32.69 -9.67
C GLU A 212 -16.77 -31.65 -8.58
N TYR A 213 -17.02 -32.03 -7.30
CA TYR A 213 -16.56 -31.33 -6.11
C TYR A 213 -15.42 -32.11 -5.48
N LEU A 214 -14.26 -31.46 -5.25
CA LEU A 214 -13.08 -32.06 -4.62
C LEU A 214 -12.88 -31.53 -3.21
#